data_e6075937215532b86b29f110278a09df
#
_entry.id   e6075937215532b86b29f110278a09df
#
_cell.length_a   1.000
_cell.length_b   1.000
_cell.length_c   1.000
_cell.angle_alpha   90.00
_cell.angle_beta   90.00
_cell.angle_gamma   90.00
#
_symmetry.space_group_name_H-M   'P 1'
#
loop_
_entity.id
_entity.type
_entity.pdbx_description
1 polymer ?
#
loop_
_entity_poly.entity_id
_entity_poly.type
_entity_poly.pdbx_seq_one_letter_code
_entity_poly.pdbx_strand_id
1 'polypeptide(L)'
;MEVWETIKADPLVGARMLIAEYGDRLYAVALILEQESHSAEDLVSRTVRQAVVKIDRFDSSYSFWNWLYTIMLNFYRTDQRKQRAEVADEPDFVERKAECLAVEEESEPDFPRLDAELLREAVARLPPSLRTVVALRYFEDKTLAEMITIMGMPPGTVKSQLHRARLRIMCVATNASGMR
;
A
#
# COMPACT_ATOMS: atom_id res chain seq x y z
N MET A 1 24.13 -9.09 -12.53
CA MET A 1 23.13 -8.74 -13.57
C MET A 1 21.85 -8.43 -12.83
N GLU A 2 21.31 -7.26 -13.04
CA GLU A 2 20.10 -6.80 -12.35
C GLU A 2 18.87 -7.61 -12.81
N VAL A 3 17.89 -7.83 -11.92
CA VAL A 3 16.68 -8.61 -12.25
C VAL A 3 15.98 -8.10 -13.50
N TRP A 4 15.83 -6.78 -13.62
CA TRP A 4 15.17 -6.15 -14.78
C TRP A 4 15.92 -6.37 -16.10
N GLU A 5 17.26 -6.45 -16.08
CA GLU A 5 18.07 -6.79 -17.27
C GLU A 5 17.82 -8.24 -17.68
N THR A 6 17.76 -9.15 -16.69
CA THR A 6 17.46 -10.55 -16.94
C THR A 6 16.07 -10.75 -17.52
N ILE A 7 15.05 -9.99 -17.05
CA ILE A 7 13.69 -10.04 -17.60
C ILE A 7 13.69 -9.62 -19.07
N LYS A 8 14.47 -8.61 -19.45
CA LYS A 8 14.60 -8.17 -20.86
C LYS A 8 15.25 -9.21 -21.75
N ALA A 9 16.25 -9.91 -21.22
CA ALA A 9 17.01 -10.93 -21.96
C ALA A 9 16.25 -12.26 -22.06
N ASP A 10 15.70 -12.74 -20.96
CA ASP A 10 14.91 -13.98 -20.86
C ASP A 10 13.77 -13.77 -19.84
N PRO A 11 12.54 -13.55 -20.33
CA PRO A 11 11.39 -13.28 -19.47
C PRO A 11 11.09 -14.38 -18.44
N LEU A 12 11.36 -15.66 -18.77
CA LEU A 12 11.08 -16.78 -17.87
C LEU A 12 12.11 -16.86 -16.75
N VAL A 13 13.39 -16.75 -17.08
CA VAL A 13 14.47 -16.71 -16.08
C VAL A 13 14.34 -15.48 -15.21
N GLY A 14 14.09 -14.31 -15.80
CA GLY A 14 13.90 -13.06 -15.08
C GLY A 14 12.69 -13.07 -14.16
N ALA A 15 11.57 -13.68 -14.54
CA ALA A 15 10.41 -13.85 -13.67
C ALA A 15 10.73 -14.69 -12.42
N ARG A 16 11.50 -15.78 -12.59
CA ARG A 16 11.96 -16.60 -11.46
C ARG A 16 12.87 -15.82 -10.52
N MET A 17 13.82 -15.04 -11.07
CA MET A 17 14.68 -14.17 -10.27
C MET A 17 13.89 -13.10 -9.53
N LEU A 18 12.90 -12.49 -10.18
CA LEU A 18 12.02 -11.50 -9.56
C LEU A 18 11.27 -12.09 -8.36
N ILE A 19 10.71 -13.29 -8.51
CA ILE A 19 10.03 -13.98 -7.41
C ILE A 19 11.01 -14.33 -6.30
N ALA A 20 12.21 -14.82 -6.63
CA ALA A 20 13.21 -15.18 -5.62
C ALA A 20 13.72 -13.97 -4.83
N GLU A 21 13.87 -12.80 -5.47
CA GLU A 21 14.42 -11.61 -4.82
C GLU A 21 13.36 -10.73 -4.16
N TYR A 22 12.19 -10.58 -4.77
CA TYR A 22 11.14 -9.65 -4.32
C TYR A 22 9.85 -10.33 -3.86
N GLY A 23 9.69 -11.63 -4.06
CA GLY A 23 8.43 -12.36 -3.84
C GLY A 23 7.91 -12.25 -2.41
N ASP A 24 8.76 -12.53 -1.42
CA ASP A 24 8.38 -12.47 -0.01
C ASP A 24 7.96 -11.05 0.40
N ARG A 25 8.68 -10.04 -0.08
CA ARG A 25 8.39 -8.64 0.21
C ARG A 25 7.10 -8.18 -0.47
N LEU A 26 6.88 -8.56 -1.73
CA LEU A 26 5.62 -8.31 -2.44
C LEU A 26 4.44 -8.96 -1.71
N TYR A 27 4.61 -10.21 -1.26
CA TYR A 27 3.56 -10.93 -0.54
C TYR A 27 3.25 -10.30 0.81
N ALA A 28 4.26 -9.89 1.58
CA ALA A 28 4.05 -9.20 2.85
C ALA A 28 3.21 -7.92 2.68
N VAL A 29 3.53 -7.11 1.66
CA VAL A 29 2.76 -5.91 1.35
C VAL A 29 1.36 -6.25 0.86
N ALA A 30 1.22 -7.21 -0.05
CA ALA A 30 -0.06 -7.64 -0.58
C ALA A 30 -0.98 -8.14 0.55
N LEU A 31 -0.44 -8.86 1.53
CA LEU A 31 -1.18 -9.34 2.69
C LEU A 31 -1.68 -8.20 3.59
N ILE A 32 -0.90 -7.13 3.74
CA ILE A 32 -1.35 -5.92 4.45
C ILE A 32 -2.50 -5.25 3.70
N LEU A 33 -2.46 -5.22 2.38
CA LEU A 33 -3.48 -4.57 1.55
C LEU A 33 -4.77 -5.38 1.50
N GLU A 34 -4.70 -6.67 1.19
CA GLU A 34 -5.85 -7.54 0.92
C GLU A 34 -6.44 -8.17 2.18
N GLN A 35 -5.63 -8.37 3.24
CA GLN A 35 -6.02 -9.02 4.51
C GLN A 35 -6.41 -10.50 4.38
N GLU A 36 -6.26 -11.08 3.20
CA GLU A 36 -6.62 -12.45 2.88
C GLU A 36 -5.52 -13.09 2.02
N SER A 37 -5.07 -14.29 2.35
CA SER A 37 -3.90 -14.95 1.74
C SER A 37 -4.08 -15.19 0.25
N HIS A 38 -5.24 -15.69 -0.16
CA HIS A 38 -5.49 -16.04 -1.55
C HIS A 38 -5.52 -14.80 -2.45
N SER A 39 -6.19 -13.74 -2.01
CA SER A 39 -6.21 -12.45 -2.72
C SER A 39 -4.81 -11.81 -2.79
N ALA A 40 -4.02 -11.95 -1.72
CA ALA A 40 -2.63 -11.48 -1.70
C ALA A 40 -1.74 -12.25 -2.71
N GLU A 41 -1.87 -13.56 -2.80
CA GLU A 41 -1.16 -14.40 -3.78
C GLU A 41 -1.55 -14.04 -5.22
N ASP A 42 -2.83 -13.82 -5.49
CA ASP A 42 -3.31 -13.38 -6.80
C ASP A 42 -2.74 -12.00 -7.16
N LEU A 43 -2.76 -11.06 -6.22
CA LEU A 43 -2.22 -9.72 -6.40
C LEU A 43 -0.72 -9.77 -6.74
N VAL A 44 0.08 -10.57 -6.03
CA VAL A 44 1.51 -10.78 -6.32
C VAL A 44 1.69 -11.40 -7.70
N SER A 45 0.96 -12.48 -8.00
CA SER A 45 1.06 -13.17 -9.29
C SER A 45 0.77 -12.25 -10.48
N ARG A 46 -0.27 -11.42 -10.38
CA ARG A 46 -0.62 -10.41 -11.38
C ARG A 46 0.44 -9.32 -11.50
N THR A 47 1.02 -8.89 -10.38
CA THR A 47 2.09 -7.89 -10.33
C THR A 47 3.33 -8.40 -11.06
N VAL A 48 3.78 -9.61 -10.75
CA VAL A 48 4.94 -10.24 -11.41
C VAL A 48 4.72 -10.37 -12.91
N ARG A 49 3.57 -10.91 -13.31
CA ARG A 49 3.21 -11.05 -14.74
C ARG A 49 3.24 -9.70 -15.45
N GLN A 50 2.65 -8.68 -14.86
CA GLN A 50 2.59 -7.35 -15.45
C GLN A 50 3.97 -6.67 -15.51
N ALA A 51 4.82 -6.90 -14.52
CA ALA A 51 6.19 -6.41 -14.52
C ALA A 51 6.99 -6.99 -15.68
N VAL A 52 6.88 -8.30 -15.92
CA VAL A 52 7.52 -8.94 -17.07
C VAL A 52 7.01 -8.37 -18.40
N VAL A 53 5.70 -8.22 -18.56
CA VAL A 53 5.10 -7.68 -19.80
C VAL A 53 5.49 -6.22 -20.05
N LYS A 54 5.67 -5.43 -18.98
CA LYS A 54 5.94 -3.98 -19.09
C LYS A 54 7.39 -3.60 -18.84
N ILE A 55 8.31 -4.55 -18.80
CA ILE A 55 9.70 -4.30 -18.43
C ILE A 55 10.39 -3.26 -19.32
N ASP A 56 10.02 -3.16 -20.59
CA ASP A 56 10.56 -2.17 -21.51
C ASP A 56 10.18 -0.72 -21.15
N ARG A 57 9.17 -0.54 -20.31
CA ARG A 57 8.75 0.76 -19.79
C ARG A 57 9.45 1.13 -18.49
N PHE A 58 10.23 0.22 -17.92
CA PHE A 58 11.00 0.51 -16.71
C PHE A 58 12.22 1.37 -17.05
N ASP A 59 12.30 2.51 -16.38
CA ASP A 59 13.46 3.40 -16.43
C ASP A 59 14.38 3.08 -15.25
N SER A 60 15.58 2.61 -15.53
CA SER A 60 16.59 2.20 -14.54
C SER A 60 17.15 3.35 -13.69
N SER A 61 16.82 4.61 -13.99
CA SER A 61 17.12 5.75 -13.12
C SER A 61 16.27 5.76 -11.83
N TYR A 62 15.19 4.96 -11.79
CA TYR A 62 14.31 4.83 -10.65
C TYR A 62 14.45 3.48 -9.95
N SER A 63 14.00 3.43 -8.68
CA SER A 63 13.98 2.18 -7.92
C SER A 63 13.05 1.15 -8.56
N PHE A 64 13.59 -0.03 -8.89
CA PHE A 64 12.81 -1.14 -9.42
C PHE A 64 11.72 -1.60 -8.45
N TRP A 65 12.01 -1.60 -7.14
CA TRP A 65 11.01 -1.88 -6.10
C TRP A 65 9.84 -0.88 -6.14
N ASN A 66 10.11 0.42 -6.22
CA ASN A 66 9.05 1.43 -6.27
C ASN A 66 8.18 1.27 -7.52
N TRP A 67 8.77 0.85 -8.64
CA TRP A 67 8.04 0.57 -9.87
C TRP A 67 7.15 -0.68 -9.73
N LEU A 68 7.64 -1.78 -9.16
CA LEU A 68 6.86 -2.98 -8.84
C LEU A 68 5.70 -2.65 -7.91
N TYR A 69 5.97 -1.87 -6.88
CA TYR A 69 4.96 -1.43 -5.92
C TYR A 69 3.85 -0.61 -6.60
N THR A 70 4.21 0.28 -7.52
CA THR A 70 3.24 1.06 -8.30
C THR A 70 2.33 0.15 -9.13
N ILE A 71 2.88 -0.89 -9.76
CA ILE A 71 2.09 -1.89 -10.50
C ILE A 71 1.09 -2.58 -9.57
N MET A 72 1.55 -3.05 -8.42
CA MET A 72 0.72 -3.72 -7.42
C MET A 72 -0.42 -2.83 -6.92
N LEU A 73 -0.13 -1.58 -6.55
CA LEU A 73 -1.14 -0.62 -6.10
C LEU A 73 -2.19 -0.31 -7.17
N ASN A 74 -1.80 -0.28 -8.44
CA ASN A 74 -2.76 -0.06 -9.52
C ASN A 74 -3.76 -1.21 -9.66
N PHE A 75 -3.32 -2.47 -9.50
CA PHE A 75 -4.23 -3.61 -9.44
C PHE A 75 -5.13 -3.54 -8.22
N TYR A 76 -4.56 -3.38 -7.03
CA TYR A 76 -5.32 -3.27 -5.79
C TYR A 76 -6.42 -2.19 -5.86
N ARG A 77 -6.10 -0.99 -6.33
CA ARG A 77 -7.08 0.10 -6.49
C ARG A 77 -8.17 -0.24 -7.50
N THR A 78 -7.81 -0.92 -8.57
CA THR A 78 -8.78 -1.35 -9.59
C THR A 78 -9.76 -2.35 -9.02
N ASP A 79 -9.28 -3.31 -8.23
CA ASP A 79 -10.11 -4.32 -7.59
C ASP A 79 -11.03 -3.72 -6.53
N GLN A 80 -10.51 -2.79 -5.73
CA GLN A 80 -11.31 -2.04 -4.76
C GLN A 80 -12.42 -1.21 -5.42
N ARG A 81 -12.19 -0.65 -6.61
CA ARG A 81 -13.22 0.07 -7.37
C ARG A 81 -14.29 -0.88 -7.89
N LYS A 82 -13.91 -2.06 -8.39
CA LYS A 82 -14.84 -3.07 -8.86
C LYS A 82 -15.73 -3.59 -7.72
N GLN A 83 -15.13 -3.96 -6.60
CA GLN A 83 -15.86 -4.42 -5.41
C GLN A 83 -16.87 -3.37 -4.92
N ARG A 84 -16.49 -2.08 -4.91
CA ARG A 84 -17.43 -1.00 -4.55
C ARG A 84 -18.56 -0.84 -5.56
N ALA A 85 -18.29 -1.00 -6.85
CA ALA A 85 -19.31 -0.90 -7.88
C ALA A 85 -20.32 -2.07 -7.84
N GLU A 86 -19.87 -3.25 -7.42
CA GLU A 86 -20.71 -4.44 -7.26
C GLU A 86 -21.61 -4.38 -6.01
N VAL A 87 -21.17 -3.65 -4.97
CA VAL A 87 -21.89 -3.47 -3.69
C VAL A 87 -22.77 -2.20 -3.70
N ALA A 88 -22.80 -1.45 -4.80
CA ALA A 88 -23.46 -0.14 -4.91
C ALA A 88 -25.01 -0.16 -4.89
N ASP A 89 -25.63 -1.03 -4.09
CA ASP A 89 -27.01 -0.89 -3.63
C ASP A 89 -27.10 -0.25 -2.21
N GLU A 90 -25.98 0.02 -1.55
CA GLU A 90 -25.96 0.87 -0.36
C GLU A 90 -25.39 2.26 -0.70
N PRO A 91 -26.06 3.35 -0.25
CA PRO A 91 -25.58 4.71 -0.51
C PRO A 91 -24.18 4.84 0.08
N ASP A 92 -23.24 5.11 -0.82
CA ASP A 92 -21.87 5.49 -0.54
C ASP A 92 -21.84 6.34 0.74
N PHE A 93 -21.17 5.86 1.77
CA PHE A 93 -20.88 6.67 2.93
C PHE A 93 -19.99 7.81 2.40
N VAL A 94 -20.70 8.82 1.89
CA VAL A 94 -20.10 10.07 1.43
C VAL A 94 -19.01 10.39 2.42
N GLU A 95 -17.75 10.34 1.96
CA GLU A 95 -16.64 10.97 2.64
C GLU A 95 -17.10 12.40 2.94
N ARG A 96 -17.78 12.57 4.10
CA ARG A 96 -18.04 13.91 4.57
C ARG A 96 -16.69 14.58 4.51
N LYS A 97 -16.58 15.58 3.66
CA LYS A 97 -15.52 16.56 3.70
C LYS A 97 -15.23 16.86 5.17
N ALA A 98 -14.32 16.06 5.76
CA ALA A 98 -13.68 16.49 6.97
C ALA A 98 -12.98 17.76 6.53
N GLU A 99 -13.50 18.89 6.98
CA GLU A 99 -12.87 20.17 6.85
C GLU A 99 -11.40 19.96 7.10
N CYS A 100 -10.62 20.25 6.07
CA CYS A 100 -9.19 20.25 6.13
C CYS A 100 -8.83 21.40 7.08
N LEU A 101 -8.87 21.10 8.39
CA LEU A 101 -8.19 21.93 9.36
C LEU A 101 -6.76 21.97 8.84
N ALA A 102 -6.28 23.14 8.55
CA ALA A 102 -4.92 23.41 8.19
C ALA A 102 -4.04 22.77 9.29
N VAL A 103 -3.51 21.59 9.00
CA VAL A 103 -2.54 20.98 9.89
C VAL A 103 -1.25 21.69 9.55
N GLU A 104 -0.94 22.71 10.36
CA GLU A 104 0.40 23.27 10.48
C GLU A 104 1.38 22.12 10.61
N GLU A 105 2.62 22.33 10.17
CA GLU A 105 3.73 21.38 10.25
C GLU A 105 4.10 21.13 11.73
N GLU A 106 3.18 20.53 12.48
CA GLU A 106 3.53 19.99 13.77
C GLU A 106 4.28 18.69 13.56
N SER A 107 5.43 18.60 14.21
CA SER A 107 6.28 17.43 14.37
C SER A 107 5.45 16.16 14.36
N GLU A 108 5.82 15.19 13.48
CA GLU A 108 5.13 13.90 13.39
C GLU A 108 4.89 13.35 14.80
N PRO A 109 3.64 13.25 15.27
CA PRO A 109 3.39 12.69 16.59
C PRO A 109 3.94 11.27 16.60
N ASP A 110 4.76 10.99 17.60
CA ASP A 110 5.40 9.69 17.79
C ASP A 110 4.30 8.62 17.79
N PHE A 111 4.46 7.63 16.90
CA PHE A 111 3.49 6.56 16.80
C PHE A 111 3.54 5.79 18.13
N PRO A 112 2.41 5.57 18.83
CA PRO A 112 2.46 4.79 20.04
C PRO A 112 3.14 3.45 19.72
N ARG A 113 4.08 3.02 20.57
CA ARG A 113 4.71 1.69 20.44
C ARG A 113 3.62 0.64 20.67
N LEU A 114 2.92 0.33 19.60
CA LEU A 114 1.94 -0.74 19.57
C LEU A 114 2.68 -2.06 19.43
N ASP A 115 2.21 -3.06 20.13
CA ASP A 115 2.66 -4.40 19.85
C ASP A 115 2.23 -4.80 18.43
N ALA A 116 2.99 -5.72 17.81
CA ALA A 116 2.83 -6.05 16.39
C ALA A 116 1.44 -6.65 16.08
N GLU A 117 0.83 -7.32 17.03
CA GLU A 117 -0.49 -7.94 16.88
C GLU A 117 -1.60 -6.88 16.88
N LEU A 118 -1.54 -5.94 17.84
CA LEU A 118 -2.46 -4.82 17.92
C LEU A 118 -2.36 -3.90 16.70
N LEU A 119 -1.13 -3.69 16.19
CA LEU A 119 -0.93 -2.92 14.97
C LEU A 119 -1.57 -3.62 13.75
N ARG A 120 -1.40 -4.94 13.59
CA ARG A 120 -2.03 -5.69 12.51
C ARG A 120 -3.56 -5.60 12.58
N GLU A 121 -4.14 -5.77 13.78
CA GLU A 121 -5.58 -5.66 13.99
C GLU A 121 -6.09 -4.25 13.65
N ALA A 122 -5.38 -3.22 14.08
CA ALA A 122 -5.74 -1.84 13.78
C ALA A 122 -5.67 -1.55 12.27
N VAL A 123 -4.64 -2.05 11.59
CA VAL A 123 -4.48 -1.90 10.13
C VAL A 123 -5.58 -2.67 9.38
N ALA A 124 -5.96 -3.86 9.84
CA ALA A 124 -7.04 -4.65 9.23
C ALA A 124 -8.38 -3.89 9.22
N ARG A 125 -8.64 -3.09 10.25
CA ARG A 125 -9.87 -2.27 10.38
C ARG A 125 -9.84 -0.97 9.56
N LEU A 126 -8.72 -0.63 8.95
CA LEU A 126 -8.62 0.58 8.12
C LEU A 126 -9.32 0.40 6.76
N PRO A 127 -9.95 1.45 6.24
CA PRO A 127 -10.35 1.49 4.84
C PRO A 127 -9.17 1.24 3.89
N PRO A 128 -9.40 0.66 2.71
CA PRO A 128 -8.36 0.34 1.74
C PRO A 128 -7.39 1.49 1.41
N SER A 129 -7.92 2.71 1.25
CA SER A 129 -7.12 3.91 0.97
C SER A 129 -6.16 4.27 2.11
N LEU A 130 -6.57 4.06 3.36
CA LEU A 130 -5.75 4.32 4.53
C LEU A 130 -4.74 3.19 4.79
N ARG A 131 -5.07 1.93 4.49
CA ARG A 131 -4.10 0.83 4.53
C ARG A 131 -2.91 1.07 3.60
N THR A 132 -3.19 1.58 2.39
CA THR A 132 -2.13 1.90 1.41
C THR A 132 -1.10 2.89 1.97
N VAL A 133 -1.52 3.99 2.59
CA VAL A 133 -0.57 4.98 3.13
C VAL A 133 0.19 4.45 4.34
N VAL A 134 -0.46 3.60 5.17
CA VAL A 134 0.20 2.93 6.29
C VAL A 134 1.24 1.93 5.81
N ALA A 135 0.92 1.11 4.81
CA ALA A 135 1.85 0.16 4.21
C ALA A 135 3.10 0.88 3.67
N LEU A 136 2.92 1.95 2.90
CA LEU A 136 4.04 2.74 2.37
C LEU A 136 4.89 3.39 3.46
N ARG A 137 4.26 4.01 4.45
CA ARG A 137 5.00 4.80 5.45
C ARG A 137 5.69 3.94 6.49
N TYR A 138 4.99 2.93 7.04
CA TYR A 138 5.43 2.21 8.23
C TYR A 138 6.01 0.82 7.96
N PHE A 139 5.64 0.19 6.85
CA PHE A 139 6.20 -1.12 6.48
C PHE A 139 7.28 -1.01 5.39
N GLU A 140 7.22 0.05 4.60
CA GLU A 140 8.16 0.28 3.50
C GLU A 140 9.08 1.49 3.72
N ASP A 141 8.97 2.17 4.86
CA ASP A 141 9.77 3.35 5.25
C ASP A 141 9.86 4.43 4.17
N LYS A 142 8.77 4.60 3.38
CA LYS A 142 8.77 5.57 2.29
C LYS A 142 8.65 6.99 2.81
N THR A 143 9.47 7.85 2.23
CA THR A 143 9.34 9.30 2.43
C THR A 143 8.04 9.82 1.81
N LEU A 144 7.56 10.97 2.26
CA LEU A 144 6.37 11.60 1.70
C LEU A 144 6.50 11.84 0.19
N ALA A 145 7.69 12.23 -0.29
CA ALA A 145 7.96 12.44 -1.71
C ALA A 145 7.82 11.16 -2.54
N GLU A 146 8.39 10.05 -2.04
CA GLU A 146 8.22 8.74 -2.68
C GLU A 146 6.77 8.28 -2.68
N MET A 147 6.05 8.46 -1.56
CA MET A 147 4.63 8.13 -1.47
C MET A 147 3.79 8.89 -2.50
N ILE A 148 4.03 10.19 -2.67
CA ILE A 148 3.37 11.03 -3.68
C ILE A 148 3.62 10.45 -5.07
N THR A 149 4.86 10.10 -5.38
CA THR A 149 5.26 9.52 -6.67
C THR A 149 4.61 8.16 -6.91
N ILE A 150 4.69 7.25 -5.93
CA ILE A 150 4.12 5.89 -6.03
C ILE A 150 2.60 5.94 -6.13
N MET A 151 1.96 6.79 -5.34
CA MET A 151 0.50 6.89 -5.29
C MET A 151 -0.09 7.71 -6.42
N GLY A 152 0.69 8.60 -7.05
CA GLY A 152 0.21 9.54 -8.06
C GLY A 152 -0.86 10.50 -7.53
N MET A 153 -0.78 10.87 -6.24
CA MET A 153 -1.75 11.73 -5.57
C MET A 153 -1.14 13.08 -5.14
N PRO A 154 -1.95 14.15 -5.05
CA PRO A 154 -1.47 15.42 -4.53
C PRO A 154 -0.91 15.30 -3.10
N PRO A 155 0.13 16.08 -2.73
CA PRO A 155 0.75 16.04 -1.40
C PRO A 155 -0.25 16.21 -0.25
N GLY A 156 -1.20 17.13 -0.37
CA GLY A 156 -2.24 17.35 0.63
C GLY A 156 -3.14 16.13 0.85
N THR A 157 -3.44 15.37 -0.22
CA THR A 157 -4.23 14.14 -0.13
C THR A 157 -3.46 13.05 0.63
N VAL A 158 -2.18 12.88 0.34
CA VAL A 158 -1.34 11.88 1.02
C VAL A 158 -1.19 12.24 2.51
N LYS A 159 -0.89 13.51 2.82
CA LYS A 159 -0.81 13.99 4.22
C LYS A 159 -2.12 13.77 4.98
N SER A 160 -3.27 14.14 4.39
CA SER A 160 -4.57 13.97 5.04
C SER A 160 -4.94 12.49 5.25
N GLN A 161 -4.60 11.61 4.32
CA GLN A 161 -4.80 10.16 4.48
C GLN A 161 -3.91 9.59 5.59
N LEU A 162 -2.63 9.99 5.67
CA LEU A 162 -1.73 9.60 6.77
C LEU A 162 -2.28 10.04 8.13
N HIS A 163 -2.71 11.29 8.24
CA HIS A 163 -3.29 11.81 9.48
C HIS A 163 -4.54 11.01 9.90
N ARG A 164 -5.49 10.78 8.98
CA ARG A 164 -6.69 9.97 9.27
C ARG A 164 -6.34 8.53 9.66
N ALA A 165 -5.35 7.92 9.00
CA ALA A 165 -4.90 6.57 9.33
C ALA A 165 -4.36 6.50 10.77
N ARG A 166 -3.52 7.49 11.16
CA ARG A 166 -2.98 7.59 12.53
C ARG A 166 -4.09 7.70 13.56
N LEU A 167 -5.04 8.62 13.37
CA LEU A 167 -6.16 8.79 14.29
C LEU A 167 -6.96 7.50 14.49
N ARG A 168 -7.24 6.76 13.40
CA ARG A 168 -7.97 5.50 13.49
C ARG A 168 -7.19 4.41 14.22
N ILE A 169 -5.89 4.30 13.96
CA ILE A 169 -5.03 3.35 14.67
C ILE A 169 -4.97 3.69 16.16
N MET A 170 -4.83 4.97 16.51
CA MET A 170 -4.84 5.40 17.91
C MET A 170 -6.17 5.08 18.60
N CYS A 171 -7.31 5.30 17.96
CA CYS A 171 -8.62 4.93 18.51
C CYS A 171 -8.72 3.42 18.83
N VAL A 172 -8.21 2.56 17.95
CA VAL A 172 -8.20 1.11 18.19
C VAL A 172 -7.29 0.77 19.37
N ALA A 173 -6.10 1.38 19.43
CA ALA A 173 -5.14 1.17 20.51
C ALA A 173 -5.69 1.59 21.88
N THR A 174 -6.37 2.73 21.95
CA THR A 174 -6.94 3.25 23.20
C THR A 174 -8.09 2.35 23.70
N ASN A 175 -8.94 1.90 22.79
CA ASN A 175 -10.04 0.99 23.15
C ASN A 175 -9.53 -0.38 23.64
N ALA A 176 -8.45 -0.89 23.07
CA ALA A 176 -7.83 -2.13 23.52
C ALA A 176 -7.15 -2.00 24.90
N SER A 177 -6.61 -0.81 25.22
CA SER A 177 -5.98 -0.54 26.54
C SER A 177 -7.00 -0.28 27.65
N GLY A 178 -8.22 0.15 27.32
CA GLY A 178 -9.29 0.42 28.29
C GLY A 178 -10.09 -0.83 28.72
N MET A 179 -9.82 -1.98 28.11
CA MET A 179 -10.48 -3.26 28.42
C MET A 179 -9.61 -4.22 29.26
N ARG A 180 -8.49 -3.76 29.82
CA ARG A 180 -7.65 -4.53 30.75
C ARG A 180 -7.76 -3.99 32.18
#